data_ef2aa888b94d8ca7d29ea35b21e30c07
#
_entry.id   ef2aa888b94d8ca7d29ea35b21e30c07
#
_cell.length_a   1.000
_cell.length_b   1.000
_cell.length_c   1.000
_cell.angle_alpha   90.00
_cell.angle_beta   90.00
_cell.angle_gamma   90.00
#
_symmetry.space_group_name_H-M   'P 1'
#
loop_
_entity.id
_entity.type
_entity.pdbx_description
1 polymer ?
#
loop_
_entity_poly.entity_id
_entity_poly.type
_entity_poly.pdbx_seq_one_letter_code
_entity_poly.pdbx_strand_id
1 'polypeptide(L)'
;RFGHKVSAISVLPENNPLSDAILSRMLGYGVDTNSIMKKPGRLGTYYLEQGNSVRGSKVTYDRKYSSIAMLDKLCWDLDEIFIETDLLHISGILPALSKKWQSWTVEIVRKAKEYGCYVSFDMNYRSKLWSYEEASPCFQQILPYVDILSAGRLDAIYFLKVASEDEYVSLEEIYKRVQAKYQNIKVLYSTKRNVISTNHNELQGFFVGEDGVFVESKLYDINPIIDRVGGGDAFAAGILNGVLKGWDSQQIVDFGTASSVLKHTVFGDWNP
;
A
#
# COMPACT_ATOMS: atom_id res chain seq x y z
N ARG A 1 8.33 -5.26 -13.12
CA ARG A 1 9.44 -4.42 -13.56
C ARG A 1 10.75 -4.84 -12.94
N PHE A 2 10.77 -5.19 -11.67
CA PHE A 2 12.00 -5.53 -10.93
C PHE A 2 12.40 -7.01 -11.04
N GLY A 3 11.74 -7.79 -11.92
CA GLY A 3 12.08 -9.18 -12.20
C GLY A 3 11.38 -10.22 -11.33
N HIS A 4 10.45 -9.80 -10.47
CA HIS A 4 9.61 -10.73 -9.70
C HIS A 4 8.42 -11.21 -10.53
N LYS A 5 7.97 -12.44 -10.29
CA LYS A 5 6.66 -12.91 -10.72
C LYS A 5 5.61 -12.25 -9.83
N VAL A 6 4.61 -11.63 -10.42
CA VAL A 6 3.56 -10.91 -9.69
C VAL A 6 2.20 -11.37 -10.18
N SER A 7 1.35 -11.77 -9.24
CA SER A 7 -0.06 -12.08 -9.49
C SER A 7 -0.96 -11.06 -8.82
N ALA A 8 -2.06 -10.71 -9.47
CA ALA A 8 -3.04 -9.79 -8.91
C ALA A 8 -4.33 -10.53 -8.55
N ILE A 9 -4.83 -10.27 -7.35
CA ILE A 9 -6.10 -10.79 -6.84
C ILE A 9 -7.08 -9.63 -6.79
N SER A 10 -8.18 -9.71 -7.55
CA SER A 10 -9.19 -8.63 -7.58
C SER A 10 -10.50 -9.12 -8.20
N VAL A 11 -11.48 -8.21 -8.22
CA VAL A 11 -12.75 -8.42 -8.91
C VAL A 11 -13.05 -7.23 -9.81
N LEU A 12 -13.30 -7.51 -11.08
CA LEU A 12 -13.70 -6.53 -12.06
C LEU A 12 -15.15 -6.79 -12.53
N PRO A 13 -15.88 -5.77 -12.99
CA PRO A 13 -17.19 -5.99 -13.59
C PRO A 13 -17.07 -6.79 -14.88
N GLU A 14 -18.01 -7.74 -15.08
CA GLU A 14 -18.20 -8.42 -16.34
C GLU A 14 -18.82 -7.50 -17.38
N ASN A 15 -18.67 -7.84 -18.67
CA ASN A 15 -19.24 -7.09 -19.80
C ASN A 15 -18.90 -5.58 -19.78
N ASN A 16 -17.69 -5.23 -19.33
CA ASN A 16 -17.23 -3.85 -19.22
C ASN A 16 -15.91 -3.66 -19.97
N PRO A 17 -15.86 -2.84 -21.03
CA PRO A 17 -14.64 -2.62 -21.82
C PRO A 17 -13.47 -2.06 -21.01
N LEU A 18 -13.73 -1.29 -19.92
CA LEU A 18 -12.68 -0.80 -19.04
C LEU A 18 -12.03 -1.94 -18.24
N SER A 19 -12.78 -2.98 -17.88
CA SER A 19 -12.22 -4.19 -17.26
C SER A 19 -11.24 -4.89 -18.20
N ASP A 20 -11.58 -5.01 -19.48
CA ASP A 20 -10.73 -5.63 -20.48
C ASP A 20 -9.46 -4.79 -20.74
N ALA A 21 -9.59 -3.47 -20.75
CA ALA A 21 -8.46 -2.55 -20.87
C ALA A 21 -7.50 -2.66 -19.65
N ILE A 22 -8.04 -2.78 -18.43
CA ILE A 22 -7.25 -2.99 -17.20
C ILE A 22 -6.47 -4.30 -17.30
N LEU A 23 -7.14 -5.41 -17.60
CA LEU A 23 -6.51 -6.72 -17.74
C LEU A 23 -5.42 -6.72 -18.81
N SER A 24 -5.71 -6.18 -19.99
CA SER A 24 -4.72 -6.06 -21.08
C SER A 24 -3.48 -5.27 -20.65
N ARG A 25 -3.69 -4.20 -19.90
CA ARG A 25 -2.58 -3.37 -19.40
C ARG A 25 -1.75 -4.12 -18.36
N MET A 26 -2.38 -4.82 -17.42
CA MET A 26 -1.69 -5.64 -16.41
C MET A 26 -0.88 -6.76 -17.07
N LEU A 27 -1.46 -7.49 -18.01
CA LEU A 27 -0.78 -8.51 -18.81
C LEU A 27 0.41 -7.92 -19.59
N GLY A 28 0.24 -6.73 -20.18
CA GLY A 28 1.33 -6.02 -20.87
C GLY A 28 2.51 -5.66 -19.96
N TYR A 29 2.28 -5.59 -18.65
CA TYR A 29 3.35 -5.44 -17.65
C TYR A 29 3.85 -6.77 -17.07
N GLY A 30 3.35 -7.90 -17.56
CA GLY A 30 3.75 -9.22 -17.09
C GLY A 30 3.14 -9.62 -15.75
N VAL A 31 2.05 -8.97 -15.33
CA VAL A 31 1.29 -9.34 -14.13
C VAL A 31 0.38 -10.50 -14.46
N ASP A 32 0.43 -11.59 -13.69
CA ASP A 32 -0.54 -12.66 -13.78
C ASP A 32 -1.91 -12.19 -13.27
N THR A 33 -2.93 -12.37 -14.10
CA THR A 33 -4.30 -11.92 -13.84
C THR A 33 -5.29 -13.08 -13.66
N ASN A 34 -4.82 -14.33 -13.55
CA ASN A 34 -5.68 -15.51 -13.44
C ASN A 34 -6.58 -15.48 -12.21
N SER A 35 -6.15 -14.81 -11.13
CA SER A 35 -6.94 -14.62 -9.92
C SER A 35 -7.80 -13.35 -9.93
N ILE A 36 -7.91 -12.66 -11.07
CA ILE A 36 -8.86 -11.55 -11.22
C ILE A 36 -10.18 -12.10 -11.76
N MET A 37 -11.19 -12.06 -10.91
CA MET A 37 -12.53 -12.56 -11.28
C MET A 37 -13.36 -11.49 -11.96
N LYS A 38 -14.22 -11.91 -12.89
CA LYS A 38 -15.29 -11.06 -13.44
C LYS A 38 -16.60 -11.39 -12.73
N LYS A 39 -17.28 -10.38 -12.21
CA LYS A 39 -18.56 -10.51 -11.49
C LYS A 39 -19.51 -9.39 -11.90
N PRO A 40 -20.84 -9.57 -11.76
CA PRO A 40 -21.80 -8.50 -11.98
C PRO A 40 -21.48 -7.26 -11.15
N GLY A 41 -21.84 -6.08 -11.65
CA GLY A 41 -21.69 -4.83 -10.95
C GLY A 41 -20.98 -3.75 -11.77
N ARG A 42 -20.35 -2.81 -11.10
CA ARG A 42 -19.67 -1.67 -11.71
C ARG A 42 -18.20 -1.61 -11.35
N LEU A 43 -17.42 -0.92 -12.16
CA LEU A 43 -16.04 -0.58 -11.82
C LEU A 43 -16.01 0.50 -10.74
N GLY A 44 -15.20 0.27 -9.71
CA GLY A 44 -14.88 1.33 -8.75
C GLY A 44 -13.90 2.31 -9.38
N THR A 45 -14.24 3.60 -9.35
CA THR A 45 -13.45 4.66 -9.98
C THR A 45 -13.10 5.77 -8.99
N TYR A 46 -12.18 6.58 -9.36
CA TYR A 46 -11.98 7.92 -8.78
C TYR A 46 -11.72 8.92 -9.90
N TYR A 47 -12.03 10.16 -9.63
CA TYR A 47 -11.81 11.28 -10.54
C TYR A 47 -10.82 12.24 -9.90
N LEU A 48 -9.73 12.51 -10.60
CA LEU A 48 -8.72 13.46 -10.17
C LEU A 48 -8.87 14.76 -10.95
N GLU A 49 -9.30 15.81 -10.27
CA GLU A 49 -9.14 17.18 -10.76
C GLU A 49 -7.70 17.61 -10.47
N GLN A 50 -6.91 17.71 -11.52
CA GLN A 50 -5.49 18.03 -11.38
C GLN A 50 -5.33 19.52 -11.03
N GLY A 51 -4.64 19.78 -9.94
CA GLY A 51 -4.28 21.13 -9.54
C GLY A 51 -3.01 21.61 -10.26
N ASN A 52 -2.73 22.88 -10.11
CA ASN A 52 -1.48 23.47 -10.61
C ASN A 52 -1.11 24.68 -9.74
N SER A 53 0.18 24.84 -9.44
CA SER A 53 0.71 25.94 -8.63
C SER A 53 0.04 26.03 -7.25
N VAL A 54 -0.70 27.11 -6.98
CA VAL A 54 -1.40 27.35 -5.73
C VAL A 54 -2.74 26.61 -5.62
N ARG A 55 -3.29 26.13 -6.73
CA ARG A 55 -4.54 25.38 -6.75
C ARG A 55 -4.29 23.90 -6.49
N GLY A 56 -4.73 23.42 -5.32
CA GLY A 56 -4.59 21.99 -4.94
C GLY A 56 -5.37 21.05 -5.84
N SER A 57 -4.89 19.82 -5.99
CA SER A 57 -5.62 18.73 -6.66
C SER A 57 -6.79 18.26 -5.78
N LYS A 58 -7.90 17.87 -6.43
CA LYS A 58 -9.07 17.31 -5.73
C LYS A 58 -9.40 15.93 -6.24
N VAL A 59 -9.58 14.98 -5.31
CA VAL A 59 -9.98 13.61 -5.63
C VAL A 59 -11.43 13.39 -5.22
N THR A 60 -12.25 12.90 -6.16
CA THR A 60 -13.62 12.43 -5.90
C THR A 60 -13.66 10.92 -6.10
N TYR A 61 -13.99 10.17 -5.03
CA TYR A 61 -14.11 8.72 -5.10
C TYR A 61 -15.53 8.29 -5.49
N ASP A 62 -15.60 7.32 -6.39
CA ASP A 62 -16.83 6.64 -6.80
C ASP A 62 -16.60 5.12 -6.75
N ARG A 63 -16.47 4.58 -5.53
CA ARG A 63 -16.14 3.16 -5.26
C ARG A 63 -17.30 2.36 -4.68
N LYS A 64 -18.36 3.01 -4.22
CA LYS A 64 -19.53 2.33 -3.65
C LYS A 64 -20.16 1.40 -4.69
N TYR A 65 -20.61 0.24 -4.22
CA TYR A 65 -21.28 -0.76 -5.06
C TYR A 65 -20.46 -1.27 -6.25
N SER A 66 -19.12 -1.14 -6.18
CA SER A 66 -18.25 -1.78 -7.16
C SER A 66 -18.30 -3.30 -7.01
N SER A 67 -18.03 -4.04 -8.10
CA SER A 67 -18.08 -5.51 -8.10
C SER A 67 -17.29 -6.13 -6.96
N ILE A 68 -16.09 -5.59 -6.65
CA ILE A 68 -15.29 -6.05 -5.51
C ILE A 68 -15.93 -5.71 -4.17
N ALA A 69 -16.53 -4.52 -4.01
CA ALA A 69 -17.16 -4.12 -2.75
C ALA A 69 -18.44 -4.91 -2.45
N MET A 70 -19.12 -5.39 -3.50
CA MET A 70 -20.39 -6.10 -3.41
C MET A 70 -20.26 -7.61 -3.36
N LEU A 71 -19.04 -8.16 -3.26
CA LEU A 71 -18.86 -9.59 -3.07
C LEU A 71 -19.64 -10.09 -1.85
N ASP A 72 -20.33 -11.21 -2.03
CA ASP A 72 -21.12 -11.87 -0.98
C ASP A 72 -20.34 -12.97 -0.27
N LYS A 73 -19.32 -13.54 -0.90
CA LYS A 73 -18.42 -14.57 -0.37
C LYS A 73 -17.00 -14.41 -0.91
N LEU A 74 -16.04 -14.86 -0.16
CA LEU A 74 -14.66 -15.02 -0.63
C LEU A 74 -14.65 -16.13 -1.69
N CYS A 75 -14.19 -15.83 -2.91
CA CYS A 75 -14.33 -16.73 -4.05
C CYS A 75 -13.02 -17.31 -4.55
N TRP A 76 -11.92 -17.09 -3.85
CA TRP A 76 -10.61 -17.65 -4.20
C TRP A 76 -10.30 -18.87 -3.35
N ASP A 77 -9.65 -19.85 -3.92
CA ASP A 77 -8.96 -20.90 -3.18
C ASP A 77 -7.64 -20.31 -2.65
N LEU A 78 -7.61 -19.99 -1.37
CA LEU A 78 -6.44 -19.38 -0.74
C LEU A 78 -5.27 -20.38 -0.62
N ASP A 79 -5.55 -21.69 -0.56
CA ASP A 79 -4.51 -22.73 -0.54
C ASP A 79 -3.76 -22.75 -1.87
N GLU A 80 -4.49 -22.71 -2.98
CA GLU A 80 -3.91 -22.65 -4.33
C GLU A 80 -3.08 -21.37 -4.53
N ILE A 81 -3.58 -20.22 -4.03
CA ILE A 81 -2.89 -18.92 -4.18
C ILE A 81 -1.58 -18.90 -3.39
N PHE A 82 -1.57 -19.40 -2.15
CA PHE A 82 -0.42 -19.19 -1.26
C PHE A 82 0.63 -20.26 -1.31
N ILE A 83 0.39 -21.43 -1.93
CA ILE A 83 1.34 -22.55 -1.99
C ILE A 83 2.69 -22.19 -2.66
N GLU A 84 2.69 -21.26 -3.60
CA GLU A 84 3.88 -20.80 -4.33
C GLU A 84 4.11 -19.27 -4.15
N THR A 85 3.56 -18.67 -3.08
CA THR A 85 3.66 -17.24 -2.85
C THR A 85 4.66 -16.91 -1.76
N ASP A 86 5.70 -16.17 -2.09
CA ASP A 86 6.70 -15.69 -1.12
C ASP A 86 6.19 -14.49 -0.30
N LEU A 87 5.43 -13.59 -0.92
CA LEU A 87 4.99 -12.35 -0.31
C LEU A 87 3.58 -11.95 -0.76
N LEU A 88 2.72 -11.69 0.21
CA LEU A 88 1.43 -11.03 0.02
C LEU A 88 1.55 -9.54 0.35
N HIS A 89 1.24 -8.65 -0.60
CA HIS A 89 1.06 -7.23 -0.31
C HIS A 89 -0.42 -6.84 -0.32
N ILE A 90 -0.88 -6.18 0.73
CA ILE A 90 -2.27 -5.78 0.89
C ILE A 90 -2.37 -4.36 1.45
N SER A 91 -3.37 -3.61 0.99
CA SER A 91 -3.62 -2.24 1.43
C SER A 91 -4.82 -2.15 2.36
N GLY A 92 -4.77 -1.27 3.36
CA GLY A 92 -5.87 -0.94 4.25
C GLY A 92 -7.11 -0.34 3.57
N ILE A 93 -7.04 -0.07 2.27
CA ILE A 93 -8.21 0.26 1.46
C ILE A 93 -9.14 -0.96 1.31
N LEU A 94 -8.59 -2.17 1.24
CA LEU A 94 -9.38 -3.38 1.01
C LEU A 94 -10.37 -3.66 2.16
N PRO A 95 -9.97 -3.71 3.44
CA PRO A 95 -10.91 -3.91 4.55
C PRO A 95 -11.90 -2.74 4.72
N ALA A 96 -11.60 -1.56 4.19
CA ALA A 96 -12.49 -0.40 4.22
C ALA A 96 -13.71 -0.53 3.27
N LEU A 97 -13.70 -1.50 2.34
CA LEU A 97 -14.77 -1.66 1.35
C LEU A 97 -16.08 -2.15 1.97
N SER A 98 -16.05 -3.00 3.00
CA SER A 98 -17.23 -3.47 3.72
C SER A 98 -16.86 -4.25 4.99
N LYS A 99 -17.87 -4.51 5.86
CA LYS A 99 -17.68 -5.39 7.05
C LYS A 99 -17.22 -6.80 6.68
N LYS A 100 -17.69 -7.36 5.56
CA LYS A 100 -17.22 -8.66 5.06
C LYS A 100 -15.73 -8.60 4.71
N TRP A 101 -15.30 -7.54 4.02
CA TRP A 101 -13.89 -7.36 3.66
C TRP A 101 -12.99 -7.19 4.89
N GLN A 102 -13.47 -6.65 6.00
CA GLN A 102 -12.71 -6.63 7.26
C GLN A 102 -12.38 -8.06 7.71
N SER A 103 -13.39 -8.93 7.80
CA SER A 103 -13.19 -10.33 8.22
C SER A 103 -12.35 -11.13 7.22
N TRP A 104 -12.63 -10.97 5.92
CA TRP A 104 -11.88 -11.67 4.86
C TRP A 104 -10.42 -11.22 4.78
N THR A 105 -10.13 -9.95 5.02
CA THR A 105 -8.74 -9.49 5.06
C THR A 105 -7.96 -10.19 6.17
N VAL A 106 -8.55 -10.35 7.35
CA VAL A 106 -7.93 -11.11 8.46
C VAL A 106 -7.73 -12.56 8.07
N GLU A 107 -8.72 -13.20 7.43
CA GLU A 107 -8.62 -14.57 6.95
C GLU A 107 -7.50 -14.73 5.91
N ILE A 108 -7.42 -13.82 4.93
CA ILE A 108 -6.40 -13.83 3.87
C ILE A 108 -4.99 -13.72 4.46
N VAL A 109 -4.74 -12.74 5.37
CA VAL A 109 -3.40 -12.57 5.95
C VAL A 109 -3.02 -13.72 6.87
N ARG A 110 -3.99 -14.26 7.64
CA ARG A 110 -3.77 -15.45 8.46
C ARG A 110 -3.39 -16.66 7.59
N LYS A 111 -4.13 -16.88 6.50
CA LYS A 111 -3.88 -17.98 5.58
C LYS A 111 -2.51 -17.85 4.89
N ALA A 112 -2.13 -16.65 4.45
CA ALA A 112 -0.80 -16.39 3.91
C ALA A 112 0.31 -16.78 4.90
N LYS A 113 0.14 -16.46 6.19
CA LYS A 113 1.09 -16.86 7.23
C LYS A 113 1.15 -18.36 7.45
N GLU A 114 0.06 -19.10 7.32
CA GLU A 114 0.03 -20.56 7.41
C GLU A 114 0.89 -21.22 6.32
N TYR A 115 1.01 -20.59 5.15
CA TYR A 115 1.87 -21.01 4.04
C TYR A 115 3.29 -20.44 4.11
N GLY A 116 3.64 -19.70 5.15
CA GLY A 116 4.97 -19.12 5.33
C GLY A 116 5.22 -17.85 4.51
N CYS A 117 4.21 -17.28 3.88
CA CYS A 117 4.37 -16.04 3.13
C CYS A 117 4.76 -14.87 4.04
N TYR A 118 5.61 -13.98 3.56
CA TYR A 118 5.72 -12.64 4.14
C TYR A 118 4.44 -11.87 3.87
N VAL A 119 3.91 -11.19 4.89
CA VAL A 119 2.74 -10.31 4.76
C VAL A 119 3.20 -8.87 4.86
N SER A 120 3.05 -8.13 3.76
CA SER A 120 3.24 -6.68 3.69
C SER A 120 1.90 -5.96 3.75
N PHE A 121 1.75 -5.06 4.70
CA PHE A 121 0.54 -4.27 4.90
C PHE A 121 0.84 -2.77 4.81
N ASP A 122 0.20 -2.08 3.87
CA ASP A 122 0.16 -0.63 3.84
C ASP A 122 -1.11 -0.14 4.54
N MET A 123 -0.97 0.53 5.67
CA MET A 123 -2.12 1.01 6.45
C MET A 123 -3.04 1.91 5.63
N ASN A 124 -2.50 2.76 4.80
CA ASN A 124 -3.18 3.50 3.72
C ASN A 124 -4.59 4.00 4.09
N TYR A 125 -4.75 4.48 5.32
CA TYR A 125 -6.02 4.91 5.85
C TYR A 125 -6.66 6.01 5.00
N ARG A 126 -7.95 5.91 4.81
CA ARG A 126 -8.75 6.88 4.05
C ARG A 126 -9.99 7.28 4.82
N SER A 127 -9.99 8.45 5.44
CA SER A 127 -11.12 9.00 6.21
C SER A 127 -12.43 9.12 5.43
N LYS A 128 -12.38 9.14 4.10
CA LYS A 128 -13.56 9.12 3.23
C LYS A 128 -14.20 7.73 3.06
N LEU A 129 -13.54 6.65 3.50
CA LEU A 129 -14.06 5.28 3.41
C LEU A 129 -14.63 4.79 4.74
N TRP A 130 -13.97 5.09 5.85
CA TRP A 130 -14.34 4.66 7.18
C TRP A 130 -13.74 5.57 8.25
N SER A 131 -14.28 5.50 9.48
CA SER A 131 -13.77 6.28 10.61
C SER A 131 -12.56 5.61 11.30
N TYR A 132 -11.89 6.33 12.20
CA TYR A 132 -10.83 5.76 13.04
C TYR A 132 -11.34 4.65 13.95
N GLU A 133 -12.56 4.82 14.48
CA GLU A 133 -13.22 3.87 15.37
C GLU A 133 -13.55 2.55 14.66
N GLU A 134 -13.83 2.61 13.36
CA GLU A 134 -14.05 1.42 12.52
C GLU A 134 -12.75 0.78 12.06
N ALA A 135 -11.75 1.59 11.68
CA ALA A 135 -10.48 1.13 11.15
C ALA A 135 -9.59 0.48 12.22
N SER A 136 -9.50 1.11 13.40
CA SER A 136 -8.57 0.69 14.45
C SER A 136 -8.79 -0.76 14.92
N PRO A 137 -10.01 -1.23 15.26
CA PRO A 137 -10.23 -2.63 15.64
C PRO A 137 -9.91 -3.62 14.51
N CYS A 138 -10.15 -3.24 13.25
CA CYS A 138 -9.83 -4.08 12.12
C CYS A 138 -8.32 -4.21 11.93
N PHE A 139 -7.58 -3.11 11.97
CA PHE A 139 -6.13 -3.14 11.87
C PHE A 139 -5.49 -3.93 13.01
N GLN A 140 -6.00 -3.81 14.24
CA GLN A 140 -5.52 -4.61 15.37
C GLN A 140 -5.68 -6.12 15.17
N GLN A 141 -6.65 -6.58 14.37
CA GLN A 141 -6.81 -7.99 14.02
C GLN A 141 -5.87 -8.43 12.88
N ILE A 142 -5.44 -7.51 12.01
CA ILE A 142 -4.52 -7.78 10.89
C ILE A 142 -3.07 -7.78 11.35
N LEU A 143 -2.68 -6.82 12.20
CA LEU A 143 -1.29 -6.57 12.62
C LEU A 143 -0.54 -7.80 13.17
N PRO A 144 -1.16 -8.75 13.90
CA PRO A 144 -0.46 -9.96 14.35
C PRO A 144 0.10 -10.85 13.23
N TYR A 145 -0.35 -10.68 12.00
CA TYR A 145 0.07 -11.46 10.84
C TYR A 145 1.02 -10.70 9.91
N VAL A 146 1.34 -9.44 10.23
CA VAL A 146 2.13 -8.54 9.37
C VAL A 146 3.61 -8.65 9.68
N ASP A 147 4.44 -8.86 8.67
CA ASP A 147 5.91 -8.85 8.78
C ASP A 147 6.51 -7.51 8.35
N ILE A 148 5.90 -6.87 7.34
CA ILE A 148 6.38 -5.65 6.71
C ILE A 148 5.25 -4.61 6.75
N LEU A 149 5.47 -3.51 7.45
CA LEU A 149 4.43 -2.50 7.68
C LEU A 149 4.82 -1.13 7.10
N SER A 150 3.94 -0.61 6.24
CA SER A 150 3.98 0.81 5.84
C SER A 150 3.15 1.62 6.83
N ALA A 151 3.81 2.40 7.68
CA ALA A 151 3.16 3.21 8.70
C ALA A 151 3.95 4.48 9.02
N GLY A 152 3.28 5.61 9.04
CA GLY A 152 3.85 6.90 9.45
C GLY A 152 3.44 7.31 10.87
N ARG A 153 3.79 8.54 11.24
CA ARG A 153 3.50 9.08 12.59
C ARG A 153 2.00 9.06 12.94
N LEU A 154 1.12 9.41 11.99
CA LEU A 154 -0.32 9.41 12.26
C LEU A 154 -0.86 7.99 12.51
N ASP A 155 -0.34 7.01 11.79
CA ASP A 155 -0.69 5.60 12.00
C ASP A 155 -0.23 5.12 13.38
N ALA A 156 0.95 5.56 13.82
CA ALA A 156 1.48 5.26 15.15
C ALA A 156 0.60 5.81 16.28
N ILE A 157 0.00 6.97 16.07
CA ILE A 157 -0.90 7.61 17.04
C ILE A 157 -2.27 6.93 17.03
N TYR A 158 -2.92 6.89 15.86
CA TYR A 158 -4.33 6.53 15.77
C TYR A 158 -4.59 5.02 15.75
N PHE A 159 -3.69 4.23 15.20
CA PHE A 159 -3.91 2.79 14.99
C PHE A 159 -2.97 1.92 15.82
N LEU A 160 -1.67 2.22 15.82
CA LEU A 160 -0.69 1.41 16.54
C LEU A 160 -0.66 1.71 18.05
N LYS A 161 -1.13 2.92 18.45
CA LYS A 161 -1.18 3.36 19.85
C LYS A 161 0.19 3.27 20.56
N VAL A 162 1.22 3.77 19.90
CA VAL A 162 2.62 3.81 20.42
C VAL A 162 3.15 5.23 20.56
N ALA A 163 2.36 6.23 20.15
CA ALA A 163 2.65 7.65 20.34
C ALA A 163 1.36 8.41 20.60
N SER A 164 1.44 9.66 21.05
CA SER A 164 0.31 10.58 21.19
C SER A 164 0.52 11.87 20.39
N GLU A 165 -0.56 12.64 20.19
CA GLU A 165 -0.49 13.91 19.45
C GLU A 165 0.40 14.94 20.14
N ASP A 166 0.34 14.99 21.46
CA ASP A 166 1.07 15.96 22.30
C ASP A 166 2.54 15.56 22.53
N GLU A 167 2.94 14.36 22.10
CA GLU A 167 4.29 13.83 22.31
C GLU A 167 5.21 14.21 21.16
N TYR A 168 6.28 14.95 21.46
CA TYR A 168 7.35 15.18 20.49
C TYR A 168 8.35 14.02 20.53
N VAL A 169 8.16 13.06 19.64
CA VAL A 169 9.01 11.86 19.52
C VAL A 169 9.46 11.69 18.06
N SER A 170 10.71 11.27 17.84
CA SER A 170 11.24 11.03 16.51
C SER A 170 10.56 9.82 15.82
N LEU A 171 10.62 9.75 14.49
CA LEU A 171 10.12 8.59 13.77
C LEU A 171 10.91 7.31 14.09
N GLU A 172 12.23 7.45 14.31
CA GLU A 172 13.08 6.36 14.78
C GLU A 172 12.58 5.76 16.09
N GLU A 173 12.30 6.61 17.09
CA GLU A 173 11.76 6.15 18.36
C GLU A 173 10.37 5.52 18.21
N ILE A 174 9.52 6.08 17.35
CA ILE A 174 8.21 5.48 17.01
C ILE A 174 8.41 4.06 16.48
N TYR A 175 9.34 3.86 15.55
CA TYR A 175 9.60 2.55 14.96
C TYR A 175 10.11 1.53 15.99
N LYS A 176 11.00 1.96 16.88
CA LYS A 176 11.45 1.12 18.02
C LYS A 176 10.27 0.68 18.91
N ARG A 177 9.36 1.60 19.22
CA ARG A 177 8.15 1.29 20.00
C ARG A 177 7.19 0.36 19.26
N VAL A 178 7.05 0.51 17.93
CA VAL A 178 6.24 -0.40 17.13
C VAL A 178 6.84 -1.81 17.17
N GLN A 179 8.14 -1.97 16.92
CA GLN A 179 8.80 -3.29 16.97
C GLN A 179 8.78 -3.91 18.37
N ALA A 180 8.89 -3.11 19.41
CA ALA A 180 8.75 -3.60 20.79
C ALA A 180 7.35 -4.11 21.11
N LYS A 181 6.31 -3.45 20.58
CA LYS A 181 4.91 -3.83 20.77
C LYS A 181 4.47 -4.98 19.87
N TYR A 182 4.90 -4.99 18.63
CA TYR A 182 4.55 -5.95 17.57
C TYR A 182 5.81 -6.69 17.11
N GLN A 183 6.25 -7.69 17.88
CA GLN A 183 7.52 -8.41 17.65
C GLN A 183 7.55 -9.20 16.33
N ASN A 184 6.38 -9.45 15.74
CA ASN A 184 6.24 -10.05 14.41
C ASN A 184 6.61 -9.07 13.28
N ILE A 185 6.47 -7.75 13.48
CA ILE A 185 6.79 -6.75 12.46
C ILE A 185 8.30 -6.54 12.40
N LYS A 186 8.91 -7.04 11.34
CA LYS A 186 10.36 -7.01 11.12
C LYS A 186 10.81 -5.80 10.35
N VAL A 187 9.95 -5.29 9.47
CA VAL A 187 10.26 -4.15 8.59
C VAL A 187 9.20 -3.08 8.75
N LEU A 188 9.65 -1.84 8.93
CA LEU A 188 8.80 -0.64 8.91
C LEU A 188 9.35 0.35 7.90
N TYR A 189 8.45 0.98 7.15
CA TYR A 189 8.83 2.03 6.20
C TYR A 189 7.74 3.09 6.06
N SER A 190 8.15 4.29 5.71
CA SER A 190 7.24 5.38 5.36
C SER A 190 7.95 6.46 4.55
N THR A 191 7.19 7.43 4.07
CA THR A 191 7.73 8.65 3.46
C THR A 191 7.26 9.89 4.22
N LYS A 192 8.10 10.91 4.20
CA LYS A 192 7.72 12.27 4.58
C LYS A 192 7.76 13.15 3.34
N ARG A 193 6.65 13.82 3.09
CA ARG A 193 6.50 14.75 1.99
C ARG A 193 6.28 16.16 2.53
N ASN A 194 7.11 17.10 2.10
CA ASN A 194 6.90 18.52 2.30
C ASN A 194 6.31 19.12 1.01
N VAL A 195 5.12 19.72 1.10
CA VAL A 195 4.40 20.29 -0.06
C VAL A 195 4.75 21.77 -0.15
N ILE A 196 5.53 22.15 -1.14
CA ILE A 196 5.87 23.55 -1.45
C ILE A 196 4.78 24.15 -2.33
N SER A 197 4.35 23.41 -3.36
CA SER A 197 3.20 23.73 -4.20
C SER A 197 2.57 22.43 -4.74
N THR A 198 1.51 22.52 -5.52
CA THR A 198 0.86 21.34 -6.10
C THR A 198 1.81 20.52 -6.98
N ASN A 199 2.71 21.16 -7.66
CA ASN A 199 3.68 20.51 -8.57
C ASN A 199 5.13 20.68 -8.14
N HIS A 200 5.37 21.01 -6.87
CA HIS A 200 6.69 21.07 -6.26
C HIS A 200 6.64 20.53 -4.83
N ASN A 201 7.28 19.39 -4.58
CA ASN A 201 7.36 18.76 -3.26
C ASN A 201 8.79 18.32 -2.97
N GLU A 202 9.11 18.23 -1.69
CA GLU A 202 10.26 17.47 -1.21
C GLU A 202 9.78 16.11 -0.70
N LEU A 203 10.58 15.06 -0.91
CA LEU A 203 10.29 13.71 -0.50
C LEU A 203 11.51 13.05 0.15
N GLN A 204 11.30 12.41 1.28
CA GLN A 204 12.29 11.60 1.99
C GLN A 204 11.66 10.27 2.41
N GLY A 205 12.39 9.17 2.23
CA GLY A 205 12.00 7.84 2.67
C GLY A 205 12.67 7.45 3.98
N PHE A 206 12.00 6.64 4.78
CA PHE A 206 12.46 6.10 6.06
C PHE A 206 12.25 4.60 6.08
N PHE A 207 13.19 3.88 6.69
CA PHE A 207 13.16 2.43 6.75
C PHE A 207 13.85 1.93 8.03
N VAL A 208 13.34 0.84 8.58
CA VAL A 208 14.02 -0.01 9.56
C VAL A 208 13.78 -1.46 9.17
N GLY A 209 14.84 -2.25 9.13
CA GLY A 209 14.81 -3.68 8.84
C GLY A 209 14.86 -4.54 10.10
N GLU A 210 15.13 -5.84 9.89
CA GLU A 210 15.29 -6.81 10.99
C GLU A 210 16.52 -6.54 11.87
N ASP A 211 17.51 -5.84 11.33
CA ASP A 211 18.71 -5.40 12.05
C ASP A 211 18.42 -4.29 13.08
N GLY A 212 17.21 -3.71 13.05
CA GLY A 212 16.78 -2.61 13.91
C GLY A 212 17.47 -1.27 13.61
N VAL A 213 18.24 -1.19 12.51
CA VAL A 213 18.93 0.05 12.12
C VAL A 213 17.96 0.95 11.37
N PHE A 214 17.70 2.13 11.95
CA PHE A 214 16.89 3.16 11.30
C PHE A 214 17.75 3.90 10.26
N VAL A 215 17.29 3.93 9.04
CA VAL A 215 17.93 4.65 7.93
C VAL A 215 16.94 5.56 7.21
N GLU A 216 17.46 6.61 6.63
CA GLU A 216 16.71 7.55 5.82
C GLU A 216 17.41 7.79 4.47
N SER A 217 16.62 8.00 3.44
CA SER A 217 17.15 8.41 2.15
C SER A 217 17.60 9.87 2.16
N LYS A 218 18.36 10.28 1.16
CA LYS A 218 18.51 11.70 0.89
C LYS A 218 17.15 12.36 0.66
N LEU A 219 17.06 13.66 0.95
CA LEU A 219 15.92 14.48 0.60
C LEU A 219 15.94 14.76 -0.90
N TYR A 220 14.85 14.44 -1.59
CA TYR A 220 14.68 14.73 -3.01
C TYR A 220 13.79 15.94 -3.19
N ASP A 221 14.24 16.90 -4.00
CA ASP A 221 13.46 18.01 -4.51
C ASP A 221 12.82 17.61 -5.85
N ILE A 222 11.48 17.57 -5.91
CA ILE A 222 10.72 17.11 -7.08
C ILE A 222 9.99 18.30 -7.70
N ASN A 223 10.56 18.82 -8.77
CA ASN A 223 10.03 19.99 -9.48
C ASN A 223 10.37 19.94 -10.98
N PRO A 224 9.39 19.91 -11.90
CA PRO A 224 7.96 19.82 -11.61
C PRO A 224 7.49 18.39 -11.37
N ILE A 225 6.41 18.26 -10.59
CA ILE A 225 5.63 17.01 -10.50
C ILE A 225 4.65 16.96 -11.67
N ILE A 226 4.67 15.87 -12.41
CA ILE A 226 3.73 15.60 -13.51
C ILE A 226 2.46 14.95 -12.95
N ASP A 227 2.60 13.89 -12.13
CA ASP A 227 1.48 13.24 -11.45
C ASP A 227 1.96 12.56 -10.16
N ARG A 228 1.18 12.69 -9.08
CA ARG A 228 1.48 12.10 -7.77
C ARG A 228 0.84 10.74 -7.54
N VAL A 229 -0.15 10.36 -8.35
CA VAL A 229 -0.88 9.11 -8.15
C VAL A 229 0.06 7.92 -8.29
N GLY A 230 -0.01 6.98 -7.35
CA GLY A 230 0.88 5.81 -7.34
C GLY A 230 2.29 6.05 -6.77
N GLY A 231 2.62 7.27 -6.31
CA GLY A 231 3.95 7.54 -5.72
C GLY A 231 4.22 6.71 -4.47
N GLY A 232 3.22 6.51 -3.60
CA GLY A 232 3.31 5.61 -2.44
C GLY A 232 3.47 4.15 -2.85
N ASP A 233 2.70 3.72 -3.84
CA ASP A 233 2.77 2.34 -4.36
C ASP A 233 4.14 2.05 -5.00
N ALA A 234 4.72 3.03 -5.73
CA ALA A 234 6.06 2.92 -6.30
C ALA A 234 7.14 2.85 -5.20
N PHE A 235 6.99 3.62 -4.10
CA PHE A 235 7.86 3.51 -2.94
C PHE A 235 7.77 2.11 -2.33
N ALA A 236 6.57 1.64 -2.01
CA ALA A 236 6.34 0.31 -1.46
C ALA A 236 6.92 -0.79 -2.36
N ALA A 237 6.70 -0.73 -3.68
CA ALA A 237 7.25 -1.69 -4.62
C ALA A 237 8.79 -1.71 -4.61
N GLY A 238 9.43 -0.55 -4.51
CA GLY A 238 10.89 -0.44 -4.38
C GLY A 238 11.42 -1.03 -3.08
N ILE A 239 10.77 -0.74 -1.95
CA ILE A 239 11.09 -1.33 -0.63
C ILE A 239 10.96 -2.86 -0.69
N LEU A 240 9.82 -3.37 -1.13
CA LEU A 240 9.56 -4.81 -1.20
C LEU A 240 10.54 -5.55 -2.12
N ASN A 241 10.92 -4.91 -3.25
CA ASN A 241 11.95 -5.46 -4.12
C ASN A 241 13.30 -5.61 -3.41
N GLY A 242 13.72 -4.59 -2.66
CA GLY A 242 15.00 -4.64 -1.94
C GLY A 242 14.98 -5.66 -0.81
N VAL A 243 13.86 -5.76 -0.06
CA VAL A 243 13.65 -6.76 0.99
C VAL A 243 13.74 -8.18 0.41
N LEU A 244 13.01 -8.46 -0.67
CA LEU A 244 13.04 -9.77 -1.33
C LEU A 244 14.40 -10.14 -1.92
N LYS A 245 15.22 -9.16 -2.28
CA LYS A 245 16.59 -9.38 -2.79
C LYS A 245 17.65 -9.40 -1.68
N GLY A 246 17.27 -9.19 -0.43
CA GLY A 246 18.21 -9.16 0.70
C GLY A 246 19.23 -8.03 0.64
N TRP A 247 18.86 -6.87 0.10
CA TRP A 247 19.73 -5.69 0.08
C TRP A 247 19.93 -5.13 1.49
N ASP A 248 20.98 -4.33 1.70
CA ASP A 248 21.14 -3.58 2.94
C ASP A 248 20.07 -2.48 3.10
N SER A 249 19.84 -2.08 4.35
CA SER A 249 18.75 -1.14 4.70
C SER A 249 18.86 0.21 3.98
N GLN A 250 20.10 0.71 3.74
CA GLN A 250 20.30 1.97 3.02
C GLN A 250 19.96 1.84 1.53
N GLN A 251 20.40 0.76 0.90
CA GLN A 251 20.07 0.47 -0.49
C GLN A 251 18.55 0.34 -0.70
N ILE A 252 17.86 -0.31 0.23
CA ILE A 252 16.39 -0.49 0.19
C ILE A 252 15.69 0.86 0.21
N VAL A 253 16.00 1.74 1.19
CA VAL A 253 15.31 3.03 1.32
C VAL A 253 15.63 3.97 0.17
N ASP A 254 16.89 3.97 -0.30
CA ASP A 254 17.30 4.81 -1.43
C ASP A 254 16.61 4.40 -2.71
N PHE A 255 16.55 3.09 -3.00
CA PHE A 255 15.86 2.56 -4.18
C PHE A 255 14.35 2.80 -4.14
N GLY A 256 13.72 2.56 -2.99
CA GLY A 256 12.28 2.82 -2.79
C GLY A 256 11.97 4.30 -3.03
N THR A 257 12.76 5.20 -2.43
CA THR A 257 12.55 6.64 -2.58
C THR A 257 12.76 7.09 -4.02
N ALA A 258 13.84 6.62 -4.67
CA ALA A 258 14.10 6.93 -6.09
C ALA A 258 12.96 6.44 -7.00
N SER A 259 12.41 5.24 -6.73
CA SER A 259 11.27 4.70 -7.47
C SER A 259 10.03 5.61 -7.34
N SER A 260 9.77 6.12 -6.14
CA SER A 260 8.70 7.08 -5.89
C SER A 260 8.94 8.40 -6.62
N VAL A 261 10.16 8.94 -6.56
CA VAL A 261 10.53 10.19 -7.23
C VAL A 261 10.32 10.08 -8.74
N LEU A 262 10.81 8.98 -9.35
CA LEU A 262 10.62 8.73 -10.78
C LEU A 262 9.13 8.63 -11.15
N LYS A 263 8.29 8.03 -10.29
CA LYS A 263 6.85 7.97 -10.51
C LYS A 263 6.23 9.37 -10.64
N HIS A 264 6.70 10.36 -9.91
CA HIS A 264 6.20 11.73 -9.99
C HIS A 264 6.45 12.41 -11.34
N THR A 265 7.31 11.85 -12.19
CA THR A 265 7.64 12.35 -13.53
C THR A 265 6.81 11.73 -14.66
N VAL A 266 5.84 10.86 -14.35
CA VAL A 266 5.04 10.11 -15.33
C VAL A 266 3.56 10.33 -15.07
N PHE A 267 2.76 10.44 -16.13
CA PHE A 267 1.30 10.50 -16.03
C PHE A 267 0.69 9.15 -15.65
N GLY A 268 -0.40 9.20 -14.87
CA GLY A 268 -1.16 8.04 -14.44
C GLY A 268 -0.54 7.33 -13.25
N ASP A 269 -1.19 6.30 -12.76
CA ASP A 269 -0.81 5.53 -11.57
C ASP A 269 0.12 4.34 -11.88
N TRP A 270 0.38 4.06 -13.14
CA TRP A 270 1.29 3.01 -13.59
C TRP A 270 2.69 3.57 -13.85
N ASN A 271 3.69 2.95 -13.24
CA ASN A 271 5.08 3.30 -13.52
C ASN A 271 5.61 2.43 -14.68
N PRO A 272 6.08 3.05 -15.78
CA PRO A 272 6.61 2.32 -16.94
C PRO A 272 7.92 1.58 -16.66
#